data_9733b7716350cd86ae75946eb52e65f7
#
_entry.id   9733b7716350cd86ae75946eb52e65f7
#
_cell.length_a   1.000
_cell.length_b   1.000
_cell.length_c   1.000
_cell.angle_alpha   90.00
_cell.angle_beta   90.00
_cell.angle_gamma   90.00
#
_symmetry.space_group_name_H-M   'P 1'
#
loop_
_entity.id
_entity.type
_entity.pdbx_description
1 polymer ?
#
loop_
_entity_poly.entity_id
_entity_poly.type
_entity_poly.pdbx_seq_one_letter_code
_entity_poly.pdbx_strand_id
1 'polypeptide(L)'
;MNMKVRSIWFSGCIFLSTTLTFGKEYKLWYNAPATVWEEALPIGNGRIGAMVYGNPLQEVYQLNEESIWSGYPQDWNNPKAANALPQVREAVDRGDYAKASELWKANAQGPYTARYLPMANLMLDQLTRGEARNLYRELNISNALSTVTYEADGVKYRRTSFISYPDQVMVIKIAADRPQAVSLHIRLNSLLRYTCLL
;
A
#
# COMPACT_ATOMS: atom_id res chain seq x y z
N MET A 1 -83.48 -18.98 22.37
CA MET A 1 -82.75 -19.23 21.13
C MET A 1 -81.33 -18.65 21.36
N ASN A 2 -80.38 -19.53 21.79
CA ASN A 2 -79.08 -19.13 22.23
C ASN A 2 -78.11 -19.25 21.05
N MET A 3 -77.59 -18.12 20.60
CA MET A 3 -76.62 -18.05 19.53
C MET A 3 -75.19 -18.01 20.14
N LYS A 4 -74.43 -19.11 19.99
CA LYS A 4 -72.96 -19.18 20.40
C LYS A 4 -72.09 -18.55 19.33
N VAL A 5 -71.48 -17.42 19.67
CA VAL A 5 -70.49 -16.82 18.86
C VAL A 5 -69.12 -17.60 19.05
N ARG A 6 -68.59 -18.22 18.00
CA ARG A 6 -67.26 -18.84 17.98
C ARG A 6 -66.20 -17.79 17.58
N SER A 7 -65.36 -17.44 18.53
CA SER A 7 -64.16 -16.62 18.22
C SER A 7 -63.13 -17.44 17.46
N ILE A 8 -62.79 -17.01 16.24
CA ILE A 8 -61.69 -17.56 15.44
C ILE A 8 -60.46 -16.73 15.72
N TRP A 9 -59.46 -17.33 16.38
CA TRP A 9 -58.13 -16.75 16.56
C TRP A 9 -57.31 -17.00 15.30
N PHE A 10 -57.00 -15.95 14.53
CA PHE A 10 -56.03 -16.02 13.46
C PHE A 10 -54.64 -15.79 14.08
N SER A 11 -53.86 -16.86 14.23
CA SER A 11 -52.43 -16.78 14.61
C SER A 11 -51.63 -16.46 13.38
N GLY A 12 -51.35 -15.19 13.13
CA GLY A 12 -50.49 -14.75 12.04
C GLY A 12 -49.03 -15.02 12.39
N CYS A 13 -48.41 -16.06 11.82
CA CYS A 13 -46.96 -16.24 11.83
C CYS A 13 -46.34 -15.18 10.92
N ILE A 14 -45.73 -14.15 11.53
CA ILE A 14 -44.85 -13.21 10.83
C ILE A 14 -43.53 -13.93 10.56
N PHE A 15 -43.33 -14.41 9.33
CA PHE A 15 -42.02 -14.87 8.86
C PHE A 15 -41.11 -13.65 8.66
N LEU A 16 -40.22 -13.40 9.62
CA LEU A 16 -39.14 -12.43 9.48
C LEU A 16 -38.09 -13.06 8.54
N SER A 17 -38.20 -12.78 7.25
CA SER A 17 -37.14 -13.14 6.30
C SER A 17 -35.94 -12.20 6.51
N THR A 18 -34.95 -12.65 7.28
CA THR A 18 -33.64 -12.00 7.32
C THR A 18 -32.94 -12.23 5.97
N THR A 19 -33.00 -11.24 5.10
CA THR A 19 -32.12 -11.19 3.93
C THR A 19 -30.70 -10.97 4.42
N LEU A 20 -29.87 -12.01 4.38
CA LEU A 20 -28.43 -11.89 4.55
C LEU A 20 -27.91 -11.08 3.36
N THR A 21 -27.72 -9.79 3.57
CA THR A 21 -27.05 -8.93 2.60
C THR A 21 -25.55 -9.26 2.69
N PHE A 22 -25.05 -10.08 1.77
CA PHE A 22 -23.62 -10.24 1.59
C PHE A 22 -23.09 -8.90 1.08
N GLY A 23 -22.33 -8.19 1.92
CA GLY A 23 -21.65 -6.99 1.51
C GLY A 23 -20.71 -7.32 0.32
N LYS A 24 -20.75 -6.48 -0.72
CA LYS A 24 -19.86 -6.64 -1.87
C LYS A 24 -18.42 -6.52 -1.39
N GLU A 25 -17.64 -7.56 -1.55
CA GLU A 25 -16.21 -7.54 -1.22
C GLU A 25 -15.46 -6.78 -2.31
N TYR A 26 -14.77 -5.69 -1.93
CA TYR A 26 -13.96 -4.92 -2.86
C TYR A 26 -12.52 -5.41 -2.79
N LYS A 27 -11.99 -5.87 -3.93
CA LYS A 27 -10.62 -6.35 -4.03
C LYS A 27 -9.99 -6.08 -5.39
N LEU A 28 -8.68 -5.87 -5.37
CA LEU A 28 -7.81 -5.94 -6.54
C LEU A 28 -7.19 -7.33 -6.56
N TRP A 29 -7.16 -7.99 -7.71
CA TRP A 29 -6.59 -9.33 -7.79
C TRP A 29 -5.91 -9.60 -9.13
N TYR A 30 -4.91 -10.48 -9.10
CA TYR A 30 -4.11 -10.86 -10.26
C TYR A 30 -3.65 -12.32 -10.11
N ASN A 31 -3.35 -12.96 -11.25
CA ASN A 31 -2.81 -14.33 -11.33
C ASN A 31 -1.34 -14.35 -11.78
N ALA A 32 -0.69 -13.21 -11.81
CA ALA A 32 0.74 -13.04 -12.10
C ALA A 32 1.40 -12.13 -11.05
N PRO A 33 2.70 -12.28 -10.76
CA PRO A 33 3.41 -11.34 -9.90
C PRO A 33 3.51 -9.97 -10.56
N ALA A 34 3.75 -8.92 -9.78
CA ALA A 34 4.10 -7.61 -10.30
C ALA A 34 5.53 -7.67 -10.89
N THR A 35 5.70 -7.05 -12.04
CA THR A 35 7.00 -6.89 -12.71
C THR A 35 7.53 -5.46 -12.62
N VAL A 36 6.62 -4.50 -12.46
CA VAL A 36 6.90 -3.09 -12.28
C VAL A 36 6.19 -2.57 -11.05
N TRP A 37 6.61 -1.41 -10.56
CA TRP A 37 6.11 -0.82 -9.32
C TRP A 37 4.59 -0.55 -9.34
N GLU A 38 4.07 -0.11 -10.47
CA GLU A 38 2.66 0.24 -10.67
C GLU A 38 1.72 -0.97 -10.58
N GLU A 39 2.24 -2.18 -10.74
CA GLU A 39 1.48 -3.42 -10.62
C GLU A 39 1.47 -3.97 -9.19
N ALA A 40 2.37 -3.48 -8.32
CA ALA A 40 2.45 -3.92 -6.94
C ALA A 40 1.25 -3.43 -6.13
N LEU A 41 0.84 -4.20 -5.12
CA LEU A 41 -0.32 -3.90 -4.29
C LEU A 41 0.10 -3.13 -3.02
N PRO A 42 -0.46 -1.94 -2.76
CA PRO A 42 -0.08 -1.14 -1.60
C PRO A 42 -0.76 -1.63 -0.31
N ILE A 43 0.01 -1.69 0.77
CA ILE A 43 -0.49 -1.80 2.14
C ILE A 43 0.12 -0.69 2.99
N GLY A 44 -0.60 -0.21 4.00
CA GLY A 44 -0.08 0.87 4.85
C GLY A 44 -1.01 1.27 5.98
N ASN A 45 -0.49 2.06 6.92
CA ASN A 45 -1.24 2.59 8.06
C ASN A 45 -1.15 4.13 8.19
N GLY A 46 -0.65 4.80 7.14
CA GLY A 46 -0.41 6.25 7.13
C GLY A 46 1.03 6.64 7.50
N ARG A 47 1.73 5.85 8.34
CA ARG A 47 3.13 6.06 8.69
C ARG A 47 4.05 5.10 7.95
N ILE A 48 3.80 3.80 8.06
CA ILE A 48 4.55 2.74 7.37
C ILE A 48 3.74 2.32 6.15
N GLY A 49 4.42 2.11 5.03
CA GLY A 49 3.85 1.59 3.80
C GLY A 49 4.71 0.52 3.17
N ALA A 50 4.10 -0.32 2.36
CA ALA A 50 4.81 -1.29 1.53
C ALA A 50 4.08 -1.54 0.22
N MET A 51 4.86 -1.67 -0.87
CA MET A 51 4.39 -2.19 -2.15
C MET A 51 4.71 -3.68 -2.21
N VAL A 52 3.67 -4.51 -2.36
CA VAL A 52 3.75 -5.98 -2.36
C VAL A 52 3.75 -6.48 -3.79
N TYR A 53 4.84 -7.07 -4.24
CA TYR A 53 4.97 -7.57 -5.62
C TYR A 53 4.23 -8.89 -5.85
N GLY A 54 4.09 -9.71 -4.82
CA GLY A 54 3.36 -10.96 -4.89
C GLY A 54 4.08 -12.07 -5.63
N ASN A 55 5.42 -12.00 -5.74
CA ASN A 55 6.19 -13.10 -6.31
C ASN A 55 6.20 -14.27 -5.33
N PRO A 56 5.84 -15.49 -5.78
CA PRO A 56 5.75 -16.65 -4.90
C PRO A 56 7.09 -17.05 -4.28
N LEU A 57 8.15 -17.08 -5.07
CA LEU A 57 9.45 -17.60 -4.64
C LEU A 57 10.42 -16.53 -4.18
N GLN A 58 10.31 -15.33 -4.74
CA GLN A 58 11.20 -14.20 -4.45
C GLN A 58 10.37 -12.95 -4.18
N GLU A 59 9.66 -12.94 -3.07
CA GLU A 59 8.85 -11.78 -2.70
C GLU A 59 9.68 -10.56 -2.40
N VAL A 60 9.18 -9.42 -2.85
CA VAL A 60 9.73 -8.11 -2.54
C VAL A 60 8.64 -7.23 -1.92
N TYR A 61 8.94 -6.69 -0.75
CA TYR A 61 8.20 -5.59 -0.14
C TYR A 61 9.06 -4.33 -0.24
N GLN A 62 8.66 -3.38 -1.07
CA GLN A 62 9.30 -2.08 -1.08
C GLN A 62 8.72 -1.24 0.04
N LEU A 63 9.53 -1.05 1.07
CA LEU A 63 9.12 -0.41 2.32
C LEU A 63 9.27 1.09 2.23
N ASN A 64 8.39 1.75 2.95
CA ASN A 64 8.37 3.18 3.10
C ASN A 64 8.02 3.60 4.52
N GLU A 65 8.51 4.75 4.95
CA GLU A 65 8.17 5.36 6.23
C GLU A 65 8.09 6.88 6.04
N GLU A 66 7.05 7.51 6.57
CA GLU A 66 6.66 8.90 6.25
C GLU A 66 7.72 9.96 6.55
N SER A 67 8.58 9.72 7.54
CA SER A 67 9.58 10.70 7.99
C SER A 67 10.91 10.65 7.25
N ILE A 68 11.09 9.70 6.30
CA ILE A 68 12.36 9.54 5.58
C ILE A 68 12.47 10.58 4.46
N TRP A 69 13.03 11.72 4.80
CA TRP A 69 13.31 12.83 3.88
C TRP A 69 14.79 13.17 3.86
N SER A 70 15.28 13.65 2.71
CA SER A 70 16.60 14.27 2.63
C SER A 70 16.55 15.68 3.24
N GLY A 71 17.70 16.18 3.67
CA GLY A 71 17.83 17.56 4.10
C GLY A 71 17.73 17.74 5.62
N TYR A 72 17.63 19.00 6.01
CA TYR A 72 17.65 19.47 7.40
C TYR A 72 16.83 20.77 7.49
N PRO A 73 16.42 21.20 8.68
CA PRO A 73 15.74 22.49 8.84
C PRO A 73 16.60 23.63 8.28
N GLN A 74 16.04 24.41 7.35
CA GLN A 74 16.71 25.55 6.72
C GLN A 74 15.67 26.63 6.38
N ASP A 75 16.16 27.89 6.18
CA ASP A 75 15.31 28.95 5.65
C ASP A 75 15.10 28.74 4.14
N TRP A 76 13.86 28.55 3.76
CA TRP A 76 13.44 28.35 2.37
C TRP A 76 13.19 29.65 1.62
N ASN A 77 13.23 30.81 2.30
CA ASN A 77 13.03 32.11 1.69
C ASN A 77 14.27 32.54 0.90
N ASN A 78 14.05 33.00 -0.32
CA ASN A 78 15.10 33.69 -1.05
C ASN A 78 15.03 35.20 -0.75
N PRO A 79 16.03 35.77 -0.05
CA PRO A 79 15.99 37.19 0.32
C PRO A 79 16.04 38.13 -0.89
N LYS A 80 16.47 37.63 -2.07
CA LYS A 80 16.50 38.37 -3.33
C LYS A 80 15.14 38.43 -4.04
N ALA A 81 14.19 37.60 -3.64
CA ALA A 81 12.89 37.46 -4.33
C ALA A 81 12.11 38.77 -4.39
N ALA A 82 12.09 39.53 -3.29
CA ALA A 82 11.40 40.83 -3.22
C ALA A 82 11.91 41.82 -4.28
N ASN A 83 13.21 41.86 -4.52
CA ASN A 83 13.84 42.75 -5.48
C ASN A 83 13.61 42.33 -6.93
N ALA A 84 13.44 41.02 -7.18
CA ALA A 84 13.17 40.45 -8.49
C ALA A 84 11.69 40.57 -8.91
N LEU A 85 10.78 40.62 -7.94
CA LEU A 85 9.34 40.58 -8.16
C LEU A 85 8.80 41.62 -9.14
N PRO A 86 9.22 42.94 -9.11
CA PRO A 86 8.75 43.92 -10.07
C PRO A 86 9.06 43.53 -11.53
N GLN A 87 10.28 43.03 -11.81
CA GLN A 87 10.70 42.63 -13.15
C GLN A 87 9.92 41.40 -13.64
N VAL A 88 9.62 40.45 -12.76
CA VAL A 88 8.79 39.29 -13.07
C VAL A 88 7.38 39.75 -13.43
N ARG A 89 6.77 40.61 -12.66
CA ARG A 89 5.44 41.19 -12.94
C ARG A 89 5.39 41.92 -14.26
N GLU A 90 6.36 42.75 -14.54
CA GLU A 90 6.44 43.49 -15.81
C GLU A 90 6.54 42.54 -17.02
N ALA A 91 7.29 41.43 -16.89
CA ALA A 91 7.34 40.43 -17.95
C ALA A 91 5.99 39.72 -18.14
N VAL A 92 5.27 39.41 -17.06
CA VAL A 92 3.91 38.84 -17.10
C VAL A 92 2.94 39.82 -17.75
N ASP A 93 2.96 41.09 -17.38
CA ASP A 93 2.06 42.14 -17.90
C ASP A 93 2.24 42.36 -19.42
N ARG A 94 3.46 42.10 -19.91
CA ARG A 94 3.78 42.13 -21.34
C ARG A 94 3.45 40.83 -22.09
N GLY A 95 3.00 39.79 -21.38
CA GLY A 95 2.75 38.46 -21.94
C GLY A 95 4.02 37.63 -22.21
N ASP A 96 5.18 38.09 -21.75
CA ASP A 96 6.46 37.36 -21.89
C ASP A 96 6.66 36.38 -20.73
N TYR A 97 5.89 35.29 -20.76
CA TYR A 97 5.92 34.25 -19.72
C TYR A 97 7.24 33.48 -19.68
N ALA A 98 7.95 33.37 -20.81
CA ALA A 98 9.25 32.74 -20.87
C ALA A 98 10.27 33.53 -20.05
N LYS A 99 10.32 34.85 -20.26
CA LYS A 99 11.17 35.77 -19.50
C LYS A 99 10.80 35.84 -18.02
N ALA A 100 9.49 35.86 -17.72
CA ALA A 100 9.00 35.84 -16.36
C ALA A 100 9.48 34.57 -15.61
N SER A 101 9.39 33.40 -16.25
CA SER A 101 9.86 32.12 -15.70
C SER A 101 11.38 32.11 -15.48
N GLU A 102 12.15 32.62 -16.42
CA GLU A 102 13.61 32.75 -16.31
C GLU A 102 14.00 33.61 -15.11
N LEU A 103 13.42 34.84 -15.04
CA LEU A 103 13.68 35.78 -13.95
C LEU A 103 13.30 35.20 -12.57
N TRP A 104 12.16 34.50 -12.50
CA TRP A 104 11.71 33.85 -11.28
C TRP A 104 12.69 32.77 -10.82
N LYS A 105 13.06 31.86 -11.70
CA LYS A 105 14.00 30.78 -11.41
C LYS A 105 15.36 31.29 -10.97
N ALA A 106 15.86 32.31 -11.65
CA ALA A 106 17.20 32.84 -11.37
C ALA A 106 17.27 33.65 -10.09
N ASN A 107 16.21 34.38 -9.69
CA ASN A 107 16.30 35.42 -8.67
C ASN A 107 15.30 35.29 -7.52
N ALA A 108 14.16 34.62 -7.74
CA ALA A 108 13.08 34.58 -6.77
C ALA A 108 12.86 33.18 -6.17
N GLN A 109 13.20 32.12 -6.89
CA GLN A 109 13.05 30.77 -6.39
C GLN A 109 14.00 30.53 -5.22
N GLY A 110 13.48 29.94 -4.14
CA GLY A 110 14.28 29.48 -3.02
C GLY A 110 15.03 28.17 -3.31
N PRO A 111 15.73 27.61 -2.33
CA PRO A 111 16.35 26.30 -2.44
C PRO A 111 15.33 25.21 -2.81
N TYR A 112 15.79 24.14 -3.43
CA TYR A 112 14.94 22.99 -3.67
C TYR A 112 14.48 22.38 -2.34
N THR A 113 13.22 21.93 -2.31
CA THR A 113 12.65 21.24 -1.14
C THR A 113 13.38 19.93 -0.88
N ALA A 114 13.31 19.45 0.35
CA ALA A 114 13.76 18.11 0.70
C ALA A 114 13.05 17.06 -0.18
N ARG A 115 13.75 15.98 -0.44
CA ARG A 115 13.24 14.87 -1.26
C ARG A 115 12.80 13.74 -0.36
N TYR A 116 11.66 13.15 -0.69
CA TYR A 116 11.22 11.92 -0.09
C TYR A 116 12.11 10.76 -0.56
N LEU A 117 12.50 9.88 0.36
CA LEU A 117 13.47 8.82 0.08
C LEU A 117 12.85 7.44 0.35
N PRO A 118 13.17 6.41 -0.45
CA PRO A 118 12.73 5.05 -0.18
C PRO A 118 13.44 4.50 1.06
N MET A 119 12.71 3.78 1.91
CA MET A 119 13.28 3.19 3.11
C MET A 119 14.19 2.00 2.79
N ALA A 120 13.61 0.91 2.32
CA ALA A 120 14.32 -0.33 2.08
C ALA A 120 13.47 -1.31 1.26
N ASN A 121 14.10 -2.37 0.75
CA ASN A 121 13.41 -3.55 0.25
C ASN A 121 13.61 -4.71 1.21
N LEU A 122 12.50 -5.28 1.68
CA LEU A 122 12.47 -6.56 2.37
C LEU A 122 12.23 -7.66 1.34
N MET A 123 13.16 -8.60 1.26
CA MET A 123 13.10 -9.72 0.32
C MET A 123 12.94 -11.03 1.08
N LEU A 124 11.98 -11.85 0.63
CA LEU A 124 11.74 -13.18 1.15
C LEU A 124 11.96 -14.19 0.04
N ASP A 125 13.05 -14.93 0.09
CA ASP A 125 13.33 -16.01 -0.84
C ASP A 125 12.81 -17.32 -0.23
N GLN A 126 11.78 -17.91 -0.84
CA GLN A 126 11.26 -19.23 -0.45
C GLN A 126 12.20 -20.30 -0.97
N LEU A 127 12.80 -21.07 -0.05
CA LEU A 127 13.73 -22.14 -0.38
C LEU A 127 12.98 -23.40 -0.79
N THR A 128 12.56 -23.46 -2.04
CA THR A 128 11.92 -24.62 -2.69
C THR A 128 12.65 -24.94 -4.00
N ARG A 129 12.56 -26.16 -4.47
CA ARG A 129 13.23 -26.60 -5.70
C ARG A 129 12.33 -26.53 -6.93
N GLY A 130 11.01 -26.52 -6.73
CA GLY A 130 10.02 -26.55 -7.81
C GLY A 130 9.59 -25.16 -8.25
N GLU A 131 9.06 -25.10 -9.46
CA GLU A 131 8.40 -23.90 -9.97
C GLU A 131 7.10 -23.64 -9.22
N ALA A 132 6.78 -22.37 -9.03
CA ALA A 132 5.49 -21.98 -8.48
C ALA A 132 4.41 -22.04 -9.57
N ARG A 133 3.24 -22.54 -9.19
CA ARG A 133 2.04 -22.66 -10.04
C ARG A 133 0.83 -22.14 -9.30
N ASN A 134 -0.26 -21.94 -10.03
CA ASN A 134 -1.55 -21.54 -9.48
C ASN A 134 -1.45 -20.28 -8.61
N LEU A 135 -0.62 -19.31 -9.07
CA LEU A 135 -0.46 -18.04 -8.38
C LEU A 135 -1.76 -17.24 -8.41
N TYR A 136 -2.15 -16.77 -7.24
CA TYR A 136 -3.19 -15.78 -7.06
C TYR A 136 -2.73 -14.77 -6.00
N ARG A 137 -2.81 -13.49 -6.31
CA ARG A 137 -2.55 -12.42 -5.37
C ARG A 137 -3.71 -11.44 -5.33
N GLU A 138 -4.03 -10.94 -4.14
CA GLU A 138 -5.09 -9.97 -3.95
C GLU A 138 -4.76 -8.95 -2.87
N LEU A 139 -5.37 -7.79 -2.99
CA LEU A 139 -5.56 -6.82 -1.93
C LEU A 139 -7.05 -6.68 -1.67
N ASN A 140 -7.49 -7.11 -0.49
CA ASN A 140 -8.83 -6.87 -0.02
C ASN A 140 -8.90 -5.46 0.57
N ILE A 141 -9.61 -4.56 -0.13
CA ILE A 141 -9.70 -3.13 0.24
C ILE A 141 -10.54 -2.95 1.51
N SER A 142 -11.48 -3.85 1.78
CA SER A 142 -12.38 -3.74 2.94
C SER A 142 -11.66 -3.98 4.28
N ASN A 143 -10.59 -4.77 4.29
CA ASN A 143 -9.83 -5.12 5.50
C ASN A 143 -8.32 -4.85 5.40
N ALA A 144 -7.86 -4.26 4.29
CA ALA A 144 -6.47 -3.91 4.02
C ALA A 144 -5.48 -5.11 4.10
N LEU A 145 -5.95 -6.33 3.78
CA LEU A 145 -5.11 -7.52 3.73
C LEU A 145 -4.61 -7.78 2.31
N SER A 146 -3.30 -7.90 2.14
CA SER A 146 -2.70 -8.47 0.94
C SER A 146 -2.50 -9.97 1.14
N THR A 147 -3.00 -10.78 0.20
CA THR A 147 -2.86 -12.25 0.23
C THR A 147 -2.23 -12.74 -1.06
N VAL A 148 -1.28 -13.66 -0.95
CA VAL A 148 -0.66 -14.37 -2.07
C VAL A 148 -0.79 -15.86 -1.82
N THR A 149 -1.38 -16.60 -2.76
CA THR A 149 -1.47 -18.07 -2.71
C THR A 149 -0.80 -18.66 -3.93
N TYR A 150 -0.12 -19.78 -3.74
CA TYR A 150 0.57 -20.51 -4.80
C TYR A 150 0.85 -21.96 -4.39
N GLU A 151 1.25 -22.78 -5.34
CA GLU A 151 1.71 -24.14 -5.12
C GLU A 151 3.16 -24.28 -5.60
N ALA A 152 4.02 -24.92 -4.81
CA ALA A 152 5.37 -25.28 -5.21
C ALA A 152 5.77 -26.60 -4.55
N ASP A 153 6.42 -27.51 -5.28
CA ASP A 153 6.77 -28.88 -4.82
C ASP A 153 5.58 -29.67 -4.25
N GLY A 154 4.38 -29.43 -4.79
CA GLY A 154 3.14 -30.07 -4.33
C GLY A 154 2.68 -29.61 -2.96
N VAL A 155 3.16 -28.48 -2.46
CA VAL A 155 2.75 -27.80 -1.23
C VAL A 155 1.99 -26.53 -1.58
N LYS A 156 0.86 -26.29 -0.89
CA LYS A 156 0.09 -25.05 -1.02
C LYS A 156 0.54 -24.05 0.03
N TYR A 157 0.90 -22.86 -0.44
CA TYR A 157 1.32 -21.75 0.42
C TYR A 157 0.29 -20.64 0.42
N ARG A 158 0.18 -19.98 1.55
CA ARG A 158 -0.58 -18.74 1.71
C ARG A 158 0.25 -17.75 2.51
N ARG A 159 0.55 -16.61 1.90
CA ARG A 159 1.19 -15.47 2.55
C ARG A 159 0.19 -14.34 2.68
N THR A 160 -0.02 -13.85 3.90
CA THR A 160 -0.91 -12.74 4.21
C THR A 160 -0.11 -11.64 4.87
N SER A 161 -0.27 -10.41 4.38
CA SER A 161 0.49 -9.26 4.87
C SER A 161 -0.45 -8.08 5.13
N PHE A 162 -0.18 -7.35 6.20
CA PHE A 162 -0.87 -6.11 6.55
C PHE A 162 0.03 -5.23 7.42
N ILE A 163 -0.35 -3.97 7.58
CA ILE A 163 0.34 -3.05 8.48
C ILE A 163 -0.66 -2.59 9.54
N SER A 164 -0.35 -2.90 10.82
CA SER A 164 -1.17 -2.52 11.97
C SER A 164 -1.01 -1.03 12.28
N TYR A 165 -2.13 -0.32 12.42
CA TYR A 165 -2.12 1.07 12.87
C TYR A 165 -1.83 1.19 14.38
N PRO A 166 -2.53 0.45 15.28
CA PRO A 166 -2.29 0.58 16.71
C PRO A 166 -0.89 0.12 17.14
N ASP A 167 -0.37 -0.95 16.52
CA ASP A 167 0.91 -1.54 16.93
C ASP A 167 2.10 -0.96 16.16
N GLN A 168 1.86 -0.21 15.08
CA GLN A 168 2.90 0.40 14.23
C GLN A 168 3.92 -0.61 13.68
N VAL A 169 3.44 -1.79 13.30
CA VAL A 169 4.25 -2.89 12.75
C VAL A 169 3.66 -3.44 11.45
N MET A 170 4.53 -3.93 10.59
CA MET A 170 4.15 -4.75 9.44
C MET A 170 4.17 -6.23 9.85
N VAL A 171 3.10 -6.94 9.54
CA VAL A 171 2.95 -8.37 9.83
C VAL A 171 2.91 -9.14 8.52
N ILE A 172 3.72 -10.19 8.44
CA ILE A 172 3.74 -11.15 7.33
C ILE A 172 3.54 -12.53 7.92
N LYS A 173 2.41 -13.17 7.59
CA LYS A 173 2.11 -14.55 7.98
C LYS A 173 2.24 -15.45 6.77
N ILE A 174 3.06 -16.48 6.89
CA ILE A 174 3.22 -17.52 5.88
C ILE A 174 2.72 -18.85 6.44
N ALA A 175 1.82 -19.50 5.72
CA ALA A 175 1.28 -20.80 6.05
C ALA A 175 1.48 -21.77 4.88
N ALA A 176 1.68 -23.03 5.19
CA ALA A 176 1.75 -24.14 4.24
C ALA A 176 0.78 -25.24 4.68
N ASP A 177 0.30 -26.04 3.73
CA ASP A 177 -0.58 -27.18 4.00
C ASP A 177 0.17 -28.43 4.50
N ARG A 178 1.50 -28.33 4.65
CA ARG A 178 2.36 -29.37 5.22
C ARG A 178 3.27 -28.82 6.32
N PRO A 179 3.54 -29.58 7.36
CA PRO A 179 4.49 -29.17 8.40
C PRO A 179 5.91 -29.07 7.82
N GLN A 180 6.73 -28.18 8.38
CA GLN A 180 8.13 -27.94 8.02
C GLN A 180 8.37 -27.55 6.55
N ALA A 181 7.35 -27.10 5.83
CA ALA A 181 7.46 -26.70 4.42
C ALA A 181 7.90 -25.24 4.23
N VAL A 182 7.81 -24.41 5.27
CA VAL A 182 8.22 -22.98 5.17
C VAL A 182 9.70 -22.88 5.53
N SER A 183 10.53 -22.59 4.51
CA SER A 183 11.94 -22.32 4.66
C SER A 183 12.28 -21.06 3.89
N LEU A 184 12.81 -20.03 4.56
CA LEU A 184 13.00 -18.70 4.00
C LEU A 184 14.42 -18.22 4.20
N HIS A 185 14.93 -17.52 3.20
CA HIS A 185 16.05 -16.60 3.34
C HIS A 185 15.48 -15.17 3.33
N ILE A 186 15.66 -14.45 4.43
CA ILE A 186 15.14 -13.09 4.60
C ILE A 186 16.30 -12.11 4.44
N ARG A 187 16.15 -11.14 3.55
CA ARG A 187 17.15 -10.12 3.27
C ARG A 187 16.53 -8.72 3.32
N LEU A 188 17.31 -7.77 3.78
CA LEU A 188 16.97 -6.35 3.72
C LEU A 188 18.08 -5.63 2.96
N ASN A 189 17.69 -4.74 2.03
CA ASN A 189 18.62 -3.80 1.40
C ASN A 189 18.00 -2.42 1.29
N SER A 190 18.84 -1.39 1.18
CA SER A 190 18.41 -0.02 0.99
C SER A 190 19.33 0.69 0.00
N LEU A 191 18.80 1.65 -0.73
CA LEU A 191 19.59 2.60 -1.52
C LEU A 191 20.22 3.67 -0.63
N LEU A 192 19.73 3.82 0.61
CA LEU A 192 20.29 4.72 1.61
C LEU A 192 21.45 4.04 2.33
N ARG A 193 22.35 4.83 2.90
CA ARG A 193 23.40 4.31 3.78
C ARG A 193 22.76 3.72 5.04
N TYR A 194 23.01 2.45 5.34
CA TYR A 194 22.48 1.74 6.49
C TYR A 194 23.52 0.84 7.15
N THR A 195 23.25 0.46 8.39
CA THR A 195 24.02 -0.55 9.14
C THR A 195 23.03 -1.57 9.69
N CYS A 196 23.30 -2.87 9.45
CA CYS A 196 22.61 -3.96 10.12
C CYS A 196 23.35 -4.31 11.42
N LEU A 197 22.62 -4.29 12.53
CA LEU A 197 23.08 -4.85 13.80
C LEU A 197 22.37 -6.19 13.96
N LEU A 198 23.15 -7.27 14.12
CA LEU A 198 22.69 -8.64 14.36
C LEU A 198 22.74 -8.95 15.84
#